data_4c3886f582b438429b77f36f0f1942d4
#
_entry.id   4c3886f582b438429b77f36f0f1942d4
#
_cell.length_a   1.000
_cell.length_b   1.000
_cell.length_c   1.000
_cell.angle_alpha   90.00
_cell.angle_beta   90.00
_cell.angle_gamma   90.00
#
_symmetry.space_group_name_H-M   'P 1'
#
loop_
_entity.id
_entity.type
_entity.pdbx_description
1 polymer ?
#
loop_
_entity_poly.entity_id
_entity_poly.type
_entity_poly.pdbx_seq_one_letter_code
_entity_poly.pdbx_strand_id
1 'polypeptide(L)'
;MSLGKYSTFSDNPSSLLLFLSDFLTFLILSDLFHCFYRGNAWLIFKINVSLADKSDELNMKKITIAIDGFSSCGKSTMAKDLAREVGYIYIDSGAMYRAVTLYSIENGIFDGDIIDTEKLKKEIGNIHISFRLNKEGRPETYLNDVNVEDKIRSMSVSSKVSPISALDFVRKEMVAQQQSMGAKKGIVMDGRDIGTAVFPDAELKIFFTASPQIRAKRRYDELCAKGQKASFEDIL
;
A
#
# COMPACT_ATOMS: atom_id res chain seq x y z
N MET A 1 12.02 6.48 30.28
CA MET A 1 12.31 5.71 29.07
C MET A 1 13.10 6.58 28.12
N SER A 2 14.38 6.24 27.88
CA SER A 2 15.30 7.03 27.05
C SER A 2 14.93 6.80 25.58
N LEU A 3 14.50 7.86 24.88
CA LEU A 3 14.31 7.88 23.44
C LEU A 3 15.69 7.80 22.78
N GLY A 4 15.95 6.69 22.07
CA GLY A 4 17.20 6.46 21.34
C GLY A 4 17.47 7.54 20.29
N LYS A 5 18.72 7.74 19.96
CA LYS A 5 19.22 8.76 19.03
C LYS A 5 18.63 8.59 17.63
N TYR A 6 18.07 9.66 17.08
CA TYR A 6 17.53 9.73 15.74
C TYR A 6 18.62 10.10 14.73
N SER A 7 18.62 9.44 13.56
CA SER A 7 19.48 9.83 12.43
C SER A 7 18.66 10.65 11.43
N THR A 8 19.18 11.82 11.03
CA THR A 8 18.59 12.66 9.98
C THR A 8 19.28 12.38 8.66
N PHE A 9 18.50 12.13 7.59
CA PHE A 9 19.01 11.99 6.23
C PHE A 9 18.64 13.20 5.37
N SER A 10 19.51 13.56 4.43
CA SER A 10 19.30 14.66 3.50
C SER A 10 18.20 14.31 2.47
N ASP A 11 17.59 15.32 1.86
CA ASP A 11 16.42 15.23 0.96
C ASP A 11 16.63 14.45 -0.36
N ASN A 12 17.71 13.67 -0.49
CA ASN A 12 18.00 12.89 -1.69
C ASN A 12 17.35 11.49 -1.62
N PRO A 13 16.40 11.16 -2.52
CA PRO A 13 15.76 9.84 -2.60
C PRO A 13 16.75 8.67 -2.71
N SER A 14 17.81 8.86 -3.47
CA SER A 14 18.83 7.84 -3.74
C SER A 14 19.63 7.46 -2.47
N SER A 15 19.84 8.39 -1.54
CA SER A 15 20.57 8.12 -0.30
C SER A 15 19.73 7.30 0.70
N LEU A 16 18.40 7.42 0.67
CA LEU A 16 17.52 6.60 1.50
C LEU A 16 17.41 5.17 0.95
N LEU A 17 17.39 5.00 -0.38
CA LEU A 17 17.31 3.70 -1.03
C LEU A 17 18.63 2.91 -0.86
N LEU A 18 19.79 3.55 -0.99
CA LEU A 18 21.08 2.97 -0.66
C LEU A 18 21.14 2.58 0.83
N PHE A 19 20.68 3.46 1.71
CA PHE A 19 20.60 3.16 3.14
C PHE A 19 19.64 2.00 3.42
N LEU A 20 18.48 1.93 2.75
CA LEU A 20 17.53 0.82 2.92
C LEU A 20 18.11 -0.49 2.36
N SER A 21 18.89 -0.46 1.29
CA SER A 21 19.61 -1.62 0.76
C SER A 21 20.68 -2.12 1.74
N ASP A 22 21.55 -1.23 2.21
CA ASP A 22 22.59 -1.55 3.21
C ASP A 22 21.97 -1.89 4.57
N PHE A 23 20.86 -1.25 4.91
CA PHE A 23 20.13 -1.43 6.15
C PHE A 23 19.26 -2.71 6.13
N LEU A 24 18.65 -3.11 5.02
CA LEU A 24 18.02 -4.44 4.87
C LEU A 24 19.06 -5.55 5.05
N THR A 25 20.27 -5.36 4.56
CA THR A 25 21.39 -6.29 4.76
C THR A 25 21.82 -6.31 6.24
N PHE A 26 21.81 -5.17 6.93
CA PHE A 26 22.15 -5.06 8.34
C PHE A 26 21.00 -5.52 9.27
N LEU A 27 19.72 -5.31 8.88
CA LEU A 27 18.54 -5.59 9.69
C LEU A 27 18.11 -7.05 9.68
N ILE A 28 18.59 -7.86 8.76
CA ILE A 28 18.50 -9.32 8.83
C ILE A 28 19.24 -9.84 10.08
N LEU A 29 20.00 -8.98 10.75
CA LEU A 29 20.89 -9.32 11.88
C LEU A 29 20.48 -8.76 13.26
N SER A 30 19.37 -8.00 13.40
CA SER A 30 19.04 -7.43 14.73
C SER A 30 17.54 -7.13 14.97
N ASP A 31 17.04 -7.55 16.14
CA ASP A 31 15.70 -7.21 16.70
C ASP A 31 15.66 -5.75 17.18
N LEU A 32 15.57 -4.75 16.29
CA LEU A 32 15.61 -3.36 16.70
C LEU A 32 14.45 -2.53 16.11
N PHE A 33 13.83 -1.72 16.98
CA PHE A 33 12.93 -0.63 16.60
C PHE A 33 13.75 0.55 16.13
N HIS A 34 13.53 1.01 14.90
CA HIS A 34 14.17 2.22 14.40
C HIS A 34 13.11 3.22 13.92
N CYS A 35 13.30 4.47 14.30
CA CYS A 35 12.47 5.60 13.86
C CYS A 35 13.34 6.53 13.02
N PHE A 36 12.93 6.80 11.78
CA PHE A 36 13.63 7.69 10.87
C PHE A 36 12.77 8.88 10.50
N TYR A 37 13.42 10.03 10.37
CA TYR A 37 12.82 11.27 9.89
C TYR A 37 13.36 11.61 8.51
N ARG A 38 12.46 11.83 7.54
CA ARG A 38 12.82 12.32 6.20
C ARG A 38 11.97 13.52 5.85
N GLY A 39 12.56 14.70 5.83
CA GLY A 39 11.83 15.93 5.60
C GLY A 39 10.68 16.06 6.62
N ASN A 40 9.45 16.06 6.15
CA ASN A 40 8.26 16.20 7.00
C ASN A 40 7.50 14.87 7.23
N ALA A 41 8.15 13.72 7.15
CA ALA A 41 7.54 12.41 7.39
C ALA A 41 8.34 11.60 8.41
N TRP A 42 7.63 10.96 9.38
CA TRP A 42 8.20 10.02 10.33
C TRP A 42 8.00 8.60 9.83
N LEU A 43 9.07 7.82 9.86
CA LEU A 43 9.04 6.40 9.53
C LEU A 43 9.26 5.60 10.80
N ILE A 44 8.28 4.78 11.19
CA ILE A 44 8.40 3.85 12.32
C ILE A 44 8.51 2.45 11.75
N PHE A 45 9.63 1.78 12.01
CA PHE A 45 9.88 0.41 11.61
C PHE A 45 9.69 -0.53 12.80
N LYS A 46 8.93 -1.59 12.61
CA LYS A 46 8.95 -2.76 13.48
C LYS A 46 9.39 -3.95 12.65
N ILE A 47 10.50 -4.56 13.03
CA ILE A 47 11.07 -5.69 12.33
C ILE A 47 10.91 -6.90 13.22
N ASN A 48 10.21 -7.91 12.71
CA ASN A 48 10.21 -9.25 13.29
C ASN A 48 11.11 -10.12 12.43
N VAL A 49 12.38 -10.24 12.80
CA VAL A 49 13.31 -11.16 12.17
C VAL A 49 13.35 -12.42 13.01
N SER A 50 12.75 -13.49 12.52
CA SER A 50 13.02 -14.82 13.02
C SER A 50 14.41 -15.23 12.49
N LEU A 51 15.39 -15.36 13.39
CA LEU A 51 16.72 -15.86 13.09
C LEU A 51 16.63 -17.33 12.63
N ALA A 52 16.50 -17.55 11.34
CA ALA A 52 16.71 -18.85 10.73
C ALA A 52 18.12 -18.91 10.17
N ASP A 53 18.91 -19.72 10.81
CA ASP A 53 20.19 -20.35 10.41
C ASP A 53 21.13 -19.64 9.40
N LYS A 54 22.36 -19.42 9.87
CA LYS A 54 23.46 -18.69 9.21
C LYS A 54 24.17 -19.47 8.08
N SER A 55 23.56 -20.46 7.45
CA SER A 55 24.29 -21.37 6.57
C SER A 55 24.07 -21.23 5.07
N ASP A 56 23.24 -20.28 4.57
CA ASP A 56 22.99 -20.09 3.13
C ASP A 56 23.23 -18.66 2.67
N GLU A 57 24.47 -18.28 2.51
CA GLU A 57 24.93 -16.93 2.11
C GLU A 57 24.59 -16.50 0.68
N LEU A 58 23.85 -17.26 -0.12
CA LEU A 58 23.57 -16.95 -1.54
C LEU A 58 22.09 -17.07 -1.96
N ASN A 59 21.18 -17.40 -1.04
CA ASN A 59 19.76 -17.48 -1.36
C ASN A 59 18.96 -16.61 -0.37
N MET A 60 19.00 -15.29 -0.57
CA MET A 60 18.24 -14.35 0.27
C MET A 60 16.76 -14.76 0.27
N LYS A 61 16.31 -15.29 1.41
CA LYS A 61 14.93 -15.74 1.59
C LYS A 61 13.98 -14.57 1.35
N LYS A 62 13.10 -14.69 0.37
CA LYS A 62 12.09 -13.67 0.09
C LYS A 62 11.24 -13.42 1.33
N ILE A 63 10.95 -12.15 1.61
CA ILE A 63 10.12 -11.70 2.73
C ILE A 63 8.84 -11.03 2.23
N THR A 64 7.89 -10.82 3.13
CA THR A 64 6.72 -9.96 2.93
C THR A 64 6.98 -8.62 3.59
N ILE A 65 6.82 -7.54 2.85
CA ILE A 65 6.94 -6.17 3.34
C ILE A 65 5.56 -5.52 3.37
N ALA A 66 5.09 -5.20 4.57
CA ALA A 66 3.81 -4.54 4.81
C ALA A 66 4.04 -3.05 5.06
N ILE A 67 3.39 -2.19 4.28
CA ILE A 67 3.52 -0.73 4.42
C ILE A 67 2.14 -0.13 4.70
N ASP A 68 1.95 0.36 5.91
CA ASP A 68 0.71 1.00 6.34
C ASP A 68 0.87 2.52 6.50
N GLY A 69 -0.23 3.23 6.52
CA GLY A 69 -0.24 4.66 6.80
C GLY A 69 -1.44 5.40 6.23
N PHE A 70 -1.49 6.69 6.56
CA PHE A 70 -2.60 7.55 6.17
C PHE A 70 -2.60 7.87 4.66
N SER A 71 -3.74 8.39 4.18
CA SER A 71 -3.84 8.92 2.82
C SER A 71 -2.87 10.09 2.62
N SER A 72 -2.32 10.22 1.41
CA SER A 72 -1.44 11.33 1.01
C SER A 72 -0.16 11.50 1.85
N CYS A 73 0.25 10.47 2.62
CA CYS A 73 1.52 10.51 3.37
C CYS A 73 2.75 10.15 2.51
N GLY A 74 2.58 9.59 1.30
CA GLY A 74 3.67 9.21 0.40
C GLY A 74 4.02 7.71 0.40
N LYS A 75 3.26 6.89 1.13
CA LYS A 75 3.54 5.45 1.27
C LYS A 75 3.60 4.70 -0.06
N SER A 76 2.65 4.95 -0.98
CA SER A 76 2.59 4.22 -2.26
C SER A 76 3.79 4.52 -3.17
N THR A 77 4.31 5.75 -3.14
CA THR A 77 5.55 6.10 -3.85
C THR A 77 6.73 5.32 -3.29
N MET A 78 6.89 5.33 -1.96
CA MET A 78 7.94 4.59 -1.27
C MET A 78 7.82 3.07 -1.51
N ALA A 79 6.60 2.53 -1.44
CA ALA A 79 6.36 1.10 -1.63
C ALA A 79 6.74 0.64 -3.05
N LYS A 80 6.42 1.46 -4.07
CA LYS A 80 6.82 1.20 -5.46
C LYS A 80 8.32 1.24 -5.65
N ASP A 81 8.98 2.26 -5.10
CA ASP A 81 10.42 2.43 -5.19
C ASP A 81 11.15 1.29 -4.48
N LEU A 82 10.70 0.93 -3.26
CA LEU A 82 11.25 -0.20 -2.52
C LEU A 82 11.05 -1.52 -3.27
N ALA A 83 9.86 -1.79 -3.80
CA ALA A 83 9.58 -3.01 -4.55
C ALA A 83 10.50 -3.14 -5.77
N ARG A 84 10.71 -2.05 -6.53
CA ARG A 84 11.61 -2.01 -7.67
C ARG A 84 13.06 -2.29 -7.26
N GLU A 85 13.53 -1.68 -6.17
CA GLU A 85 14.90 -1.80 -5.69
C GLU A 85 15.25 -3.22 -5.23
N VAL A 86 14.32 -3.86 -4.51
CA VAL A 86 14.53 -5.23 -4.00
C VAL A 86 14.06 -6.33 -4.98
N GLY A 87 13.55 -5.97 -6.15
CA GLY A 87 13.03 -6.92 -7.14
C GLY A 87 11.76 -7.66 -6.71
N TYR A 88 10.93 -7.03 -5.87
CA TYR A 88 9.68 -7.60 -5.37
C TYR A 88 8.47 -7.10 -6.16
N ILE A 89 7.35 -7.80 -6.04
CA ILE A 89 6.09 -7.41 -6.64
C ILE A 89 5.41 -6.36 -5.75
N TYR A 90 5.09 -5.19 -6.31
CA TYR A 90 4.30 -4.19 -5.63
C TYR A 90 2.79 -4.47 -5.76
N ILE A 91 2.06 -4.37 -4.64
CA ILE A 91 0.62 -4.58 -4.55
C ILE A 91 -0.02 -3.36 -3.85
N ASP A 92 -0.92 -2.66 -4.57
CA ASP A 92 -1.72 -1.55 -4.05
C ASP A 92 -3.07 -2.08 -3.53
N SER A 93 -3.19 -2.27 -2.21
CA SER A 93 -4.45 -2.73 -1.63
C SER A 93 -5.61 -1.75 -1.87
N GLY A 94 -5.32 -0.46 -1.93
CA GLY A 94 -6.32 0.56 -2.26
C GLY A 94 -6.87 0.42 -3.68
N ALA A 95 -6.03 0.00 -4.64
CA ALA A 95 -6.47 -0.30 -6.00
C ALA A 95 -7.44 -1.49 -6.04
N MET A 96 -7.29 -2.47 -5.15
CA MET A 96 -8.21 -3.61 -5.05
C MET A 96 -9.63 -3.15 -4.68
N TYR A 97 -9.78 -2.32 -3.64
CA TYR A 97 -11.09 -1.78 -3.26
C TYR A 97 -11.69 -0.88 -4.35
N ARG A 98 -10.86 -0.16 -5.09
CA ARG A 98 -11.29 0.61 -6.25
C ARG A 98 -11.76 -0.27 -7.40
N ALA A 99 -11.13 -1.41 -7.63
CA ALA A 99 -11.56 -2.38 -8.63
C ALA A 99 -12.92 -3.00 -8.26
N VAL A 100 -13.15 -3.35 -6.99
CA VAL A 100 -14.48 -3.76 -6.51
C VAL A 100 -15.51 -2.66 -6.73
N THR A 101 -15.16 -1.40 -6.45
CA THR A 101 -16.05 -0.25 -6.67
C THR A 101 -16.37 -0.07 -8.14
N LEU A 102 -15.39 -0.16 -9.03
CA LEU A 102 -15.59 -0.10 -10.48
C LEU A 102 -16.53 -1.21 -10.95
N TYR A 103 -16.28 -2.45 -10.51
CA TYR A 103 -17.18 -3.57 -10.79
C TYR A 103 -18.61 -3.27 -10.36
N SER A 104 -18.77 -2.74 -9.15
CA SER A 104 -20.07 -2.41 -8.59
C SER A 104 -20.81 -1.34 -9.40
N ILE A 105 -20.08 -0.35 -9.91
CA ILE A 105 -20.63 0.70 -10.79
C ILE A 105 -21.04 0.10 -12.15
N GLU A 106 -20.15 -0.66 -12.80
CA GLU A 106 -20.37 -1.22 -14.14
C GLU A 106 -21.49 -2.27 -14.14
N ASN A 107 -21.76 -2.95 -13.03
CA ASN A 107 -22.80 -3.98 -12.90
C ASN A 107 -24.10 -3.50 -12.23
N GLY A 108 -24.29 -2.19 -12.07
CA GLY A 108 -25.52 -1.63 -11.53
C GLY A 108 -25.82 -2.10 -10.09
N ILE A 109 -24.78 -2.17 -9.25
CA ILE A 109 -24.88 -2.45 -7.81
C ILE A 109 -25.14 -1.16 -7.03
N PHE A 110 -24.93 -0.01 -7.66
CA PHE A 110 -25.30 1.28 -7.10
C PHE A 110 -26.63 1.77 -7.68
N ASP A 111 -27.53 2.23 -6.80
CA ASP A 111 -28.65 3.08 -7.13
C ASP A 111 -28.38 4.47 -6.54
N GLY A 112 -27.92 5.39 -7.35
CA GLY A 112 -27.34 6.65 -6.88
C GLY A 112 -26.12 6.43 -5.98
N ASP A 113 -26.27 6.72 -4.68
CA ASP A 113 -25.22 6.48 -3.67
C ASP A 113 -25.52 5.26 -2.77
N ILE A 114 -26.66 4.61 -3.00
CA ILE A 114 -27.08 3.44 -2.23
C ILE A 114 -26.46 2.19 -2.85
N ILE A 115 -25.88 1.33 -2.02
CA ILE A 115 -25.27 0.06 -2.44
C ILE A 115 -26.29 -1.06 -2.25
N ASP A 116 -26.58 -1.83 -3.30
CA ASP A 116 -27.25 -3.11 -3.19
C ASP A 116 -26.26 -4.15 -2.63
N THR A 117 -26.21 -4.22 -1.30
CA THR A 117 -25.27 -5.09 -0.56
C THR A 117 -25.56 -6.58 -0.80
N GLU A 118 -26.83 -6.96 -1.00
CA GLU A 118 -27.19 -8.35 -1.27
C GLU A 118 -26.75 -8.80 -2.66
N LYS A 119 -26.86 -7.93 -3.66
CA LYS A 119 -26.35 -8.18 -5.00
C LYS A 119 -24.83 -8.27 -4.98
N LEU A 120 -24.13 -7.30 -4.34
CA LEU A 120 -22.67 -7.33 -4.24
C LEU A 120 -22.18 -8.59 -3.52
N LYS A 121 -22.86 -9.01 -2.45
CA LYS A 121 -22.49 -10.22 -1.71
C LYS A 121 -22.59 -11.51 -2.54
N LYS A 122 -23.52 -11.57 -3.48
CA LYS A 122 -23.62 -12.69 -4.43
C LYS A 122 -22.53 -12.66 -5.48
N GLU A 123 -22.10 -11.47 -5.87
CA GLU A 123 -21.14 -11.25 -6.96
C GLU A 123 -19.67 -11.20 -6.50
N ILE A 124 -19.41 -10.97 -5.21
CA ILE A 124 -18.05 -10.72 -4.72
C ILE A 124 -17.06 -11.83 -5.02
N GLY A 125 -17.52 -13.10 -5.04
CA GLY A 125 -16.70 -14.26 -5.40
C GLY A 125 -16.30 -14.31 -6.88
N ASN A 126 -16.94 -13.53 -7.75
CA ASN A 126 -16.62 -13.40 -9.17
C ASN A 126 -15.64 -12.27 -9.46
N ILE A 127 -15.20 -11.54 -8.43
CA ILE A 127 -14.29 -10.40 -8.56
C ILE A 127 -12.87 -10.87 -8.28
N HIS A 128 -12.09 -11.09 -9.35
CA HIS A 128 -10.69 -11.49 -9.27
C HIS A 128 -9.80 -10.33 -9.64
N ILE A 129 -8.89 -9.97 -8.75
CA ILE A 129 -7.98 -8.85 -8.93
C ILE A 129 -6.55 -9.38 -9.02
N SER A 130 -5.80 -8.88 -10.00
CA SER A 130 -4.39 -9.22 -10.16
C SER A 130 -3.57 -7.98 -10.52
N PHE A 131 -2.25 -8.06 -10.30
CA PHE A 131 -1.30 -7.01 -10.65
C PHE A 131 -0.28 -7.56 -11.62
N ARG A 132 -0.01 -6.82 -12.70
CA ARG A 132 0.96 -7.19 -13.73
C ARG A 132 1.84 -5.98 -14.03
N LEU A 133 3.09 -6.23 -14.34
CA LEU A 133 3.99 -5.18 -14.82
C LEU A 133 3.73 -4.93 -16.30
N ASN A 134 3.58 -3.66 -16.68
CA ASN A 134 3.53 -3.28 -18.08
C ASN A 134 4.93 -3.32 -18.71
N LYS A 135 5.03 -2.97 -20.00
CA LYS A 135 6.30 -2.99 -20.75
C LYS A 135 7.37 -2.04 -20.16
N GLU A 136 6.97 -1.06 -19.39
CA GLU A 136 7.83 -0.07 -18.73
C GLU A 136 8.18 -0.46 -17.28
N GLY A 137 7.76 -1.68 -16.85
CA GLY A 137 7.99 -2.16 -15.49
C GLY A 137 7.09 -1.51 -14.43
N ARG A 138 6.01 -0.83 -14.84
CA ARG A 138 5.05 -0.22 -13.92
C ARG A 138 3.95 -1.23 -13.56
N PRO A 139 3.57 -1.36 -12.29
CA PRO A 139 2.46 -2.21 -11.88
C PRO A 139 1.13 -1.62 -12.35
N GLU A 140 0.31 -2.46 -12.95
CA GLU A 140 -1.05 -2.16 -13.40
C GLU A 140 -2.04 -3.13 -12.78
N THR A 141 -3.24 -2.63 -12.50
CA THR A 141 -4.34 -3.38 -11.87
C THR A 141 -5.25 -4.01 -12.91
N TYR A 142 -5.53 -5.27 -12.75
CA TYR A 142 -6.44 -6.04 -13.60
C TYR A 142 -7.63 -6.54 -12.79
N LEU A 143 -8.82 -6.37 -13.34
CA LEU A 143 -10.09 -6.88 -12.82
C LEU A 143 -10.61 -7.92 -13.81
N ASN A 144 -10.73 -9.16 -13.38
CA ASN A 144 -11.16 -10.31 -14.24
C ASN A 144 -10.37 -10.31 -15.57
N ASP A 145 -9.03 -10.20 -15.47
CA ASP A 145 -8.07 -10.15 -16.58
C ASP A 145 -8.13 -8.92 -17.49
N VAL A 146 -9.00 -7.95 -17.22
CA VAL A 146 -9.08 -6.68 -17.96
C VAL A 146 -8.27 -5.62 -17.22
N ASN A 147 -7.40 -4.90 -17.93
CA ASN A 147 -6.68 -3.75 -17.36
C ASN A 147 -7.65 -2.62 -17.00
N VAL A 148 -7.63 -2.22 -15.74
CA VAL A 148 -8.52 -1.19 -15.20
C VAL A 148 -7.77 -0.03 -14.52
N GLU A 149 -6.43 0.02 -14.65
CA GLU A 149 -5.59 0.97 -13.89
C GLU A 149 -6.07 2.42 -14.01
N ASP A 150 -6.40 2.89 -15.22
CA ASP A 150 -6.89 4.24 -15.43
C ASP A 150 -8.33 4.42 -14.92
N LYS A 151 -9.19 3.43 -15.17
CA LYS A 151 -10.61 3.50 -14.78
C LYS A 151 -10.79 3.59 -13.27
N ILE A 152 -10.02 2.82 -12.50
CA ILE A 152 -10.09 2.83 -11.04
C ILE A 152 -9.61 4.12 -10.40
N ARG A 153 -8.90 4.98 -11.14
CA ARG A 153 -8.43 6.30 -10.69
C ARG A 153 -9.42 7.42 -11.00
N SER A 154 -10.54 7.12 -11.66
CA SER A 154 -11.58 8.09 -11.99
C SER A 154 -12.27 8.68 -10.75
N MET A 155 -12.93 9.82 -10.92
CA MET A 155 -13.69 10.48 -9.84
C MET A 155 -14.91 9.65 -9.43
N SER A 156 -15.60 9.04 -10.40
CA SER A 156 -16.77 8.19 -10.14
C SER A 156 -16.43 7.02 -9.19
N VAL A 157 -15.26 6.41 -9.37
CA VAL A 157 -14.76 5.37 -8.46
C VAL A 157 -14.29 5.98 -7.14
N SER A 158 -13.53 7.08 -7.20
CA SER A 158 -12.92 7.68 -6.00
C SER A 158 -13.95 8.18 -4.99
N SER A 159 -15.10 8.68 -5.44
CA SER A 159 -16.19 9.14 -4.58
C SER A 159 -16.94 7.99 -3.88
N LYS A 160 -16.94 6.79 -4.46
CA LYS A 160 -17.73 5.64 -4.02
C LYS A 160 -16.92 4.53 -3.34
N VAL A 161 -15.59 4.65 -3.27
CA VAL A 161 -14.73 3.59 -2.72
C VAL A 161 -14.88 3.43 -1.20
N SER A 162 -15.11 4.51 -0.45
CA SER A 162 -15.19 4.45 1.01
C SER A 162 -16.33 3.57 1.51
N PRO A 163 -17.60 3.72 1.07
CA PRO A 163 -18.68 2.84 1.51
C PRO A 163 -18.47 1.39 1.09
N ILE A 164 -17.91 1.08 -0.07
CA ILE A 164 -17.56 -0.29 -0.49
C ILE A 164 -16.51 -0.89 0.45
N SER A 165 -15.46 -0.14 0.77
CA SER A 165 -14.37 -0.62 1.64
C SER A 165 -14.78 -0.80 3.10
N ALA A 166 -15.91 -0.25 3.52
CA ALA A 166 -16.47 -0.41 4.86
C ALA A 166 -17.28 -1.71 5.03
N LEU A 167 -17.62 -2.41 3.95
CA LEU A 167 -18.41 -3.64 4.01
C LEU A 167 -17.53 -4.82 4.45
N ASP A 168 -17.90 -5.47 5.55
CA ASP A 168 -17.11 -6.56 6.15
C ASP A 168 -16.87 -7.73 5.21
N PHE A 169 -17.87 -8.13 4.41
CA PHE A 169 -17.71 -9.24 3.47
C PHE A 169 -16.78 -8.87 2.31
N VAL A 170 -16.76 -7.60 1.87
CA VAL A 170 -15.80 -7.11 0.86
C VAL A 170 -14.38 -7.13 1.46
N ARG A 171 -14.22 -6.64 2.69
CA ARG A 171 -12.92 -6.69 3.38
C ARG A 171 -12.40 -8.11 3.52
N LYS A 172 -13.28 -9.04 3.94
CA LYS A 172 -12.93 -10.46 4.09
C LYS A 172 -12.41 -11.06 2.79
N GLU A 173 -13.11 -10.81 1.67
CA GLU A 173 -12.71 -11.30 0.36
C GLU A 173 -11.40 -10.66 -0.11
N MET A 174 -11.24 -9.35 0.05
CA MET A 174 -10.00 -8.65 -0.31
C MET A 174 -8.81 -9.16 0.49
N VAL A 175 -8.97 -9.35 1.80
CA VAL A 175 -7.91 -9.93 2.66
C VAL A 175 -7.53 -11.33 2.19
N ALA A 176 -8.49 -12.18 1.84
CA ALA A 176 -8.20 -13.52 1.31
C ALA A 176 -7.39 -13.48 0.01
N GLN A 177 -7.76 -12.61 -0.94
CA GLN A 177 -7.00 -12.42 -2.18
C GLN A 177 -5.60 -11.85 -1.91
N GLN A 178 -5.47 -10.86 -1.03
CA GLN A 178 -4.19 -10.28 -0.62
C GLN A 178 -3.26 -11.33 0.00
N GLN A 179 -3.77 -12.15 0.91
CA GLN A 179 -3.02 -13.24 1.53
C GLN A 179 -2.56 -14.29 0.50
N SER A 180 -3.42 -14.62 -0.45
CA SER A 180 -3.08 -15.51 -1.57
C SER A 180 -1.94 -14.95 -2.42
N MET A 181 -1.97 -13.65 -2.74
CA MET A 181 -0.90 -12.98 -3.48
C MET A 181 0.44 -13.01 -2.73
N GLY A 182 0.40 -12.91 -1.39
CA GLY A 182 1.58 -12.93 -0.53
C GLY A 182 2.10 -14.33 -0.16
N ALA A 183 1.41 -15.40 -0.55
CA ALA A 183 1.74 -16.77 -0.12
C ALA A 183 3.17 -17.21 -0.46
N LYS A 184 3.72 -16.71 -1.57
CA LYS A 184 5.10 -17.01 -2.03
C LYS A 184 6.13 -16.00 -1.54
N LYS A 185 5.73 -15.02 -0.72
CA LYS A 185 6.57 -13.89 -0.30
C LYS A 185 7.17 -13.11 -1.50
N GLY A 186 8.16 -12.25 -1.26
CA GLY A 186 8.73 -11.42 -2.32
C GLY A 186 7.75 -10.33 -2.80
N ILE A 187 6.97 -9.78 -1.88
CA ILE A 187 6.01 -8.73 -2.15
C ILE A 187 6.22 -7.51 -1.25
N VAL A 188 5.86 -6.35 -1.78
CA VAL A 188 5.66 -5.11 -1.02
C VAL A 188 4.20 -4.73 -1.19
N MET A 189 3.43 -4.76 -0.11
CA MET A 189 2.02 -4.37 -0.14
C MET A 189 1.79 -3.12 0.68
N ASP A 190 1.13 -2.12 0.10
CA ASP A 190 0.75 -0.91 0.83
C ASP A 190 -0.76 -0.82 1.07
N GLY A 191 -1.11 -0.27 2.24
CA GLY A 191 -2.49 -0.11 2.65
C GLY A 191 -2.67 0.68 3.93
N ARG A 192 -3.60 0.21 4.77
CA ARG A 192 -3.93 0.83 6.06
C ARG A 192 -3.81 -0.13 7.24
N ASP A 193 -3.95 -1.42 6.98
CA ASP A 193 -3.99 -2.50 7.97
C ASP A 193 -3.27 -3.76 7.46
N ILE A 194 -2.32 -3.58 6.54
CA ILE A 194 -1.59 -4.69 5.92
C ILE A 194 -0.78 -5.45 6.97
N GLY A 195 -0.01 -4.75 7.79
CA GLY A 195 0.82 -5.36 8.84
C GLY A 195 0.06 -5.79 10.08
N THR A 196 -1.24 -5.52 10.18
CA THR A 196 -2.06 -5.88 11.35
C THR A 196 -3.14 -6.89 11.03
N ALA A 197 -3.80 -6.77 9.88
CA ALA A 197 -4.93 -7.64 9.50
C ALA A 197 -4.57 -8.61 8.37
N VAL A 198 -3.81 -8.17 7.35
CA VAL A 198 -3.52 -8.99 6.18
C VAL A 198 -2.32 -9.90 6.42
N PHE A 199 -1.20 -9.33 6.83
CA PHE A 199 0.05 -10.05 7.13
C PHE A 199 0.55 -9.72 8.54
N PRO A 200 -0.11 -10.24 9.58
CA PRO A 200 0.33 -10.02 10.96
C PRO A 200 1.75 -10.56 11.24
N ASP A 201 2.20 -11.52 10.44
CA ASP A 201 3.52 -12.14 10.54
C ASP A 201 4.50 -11.64 9.46
N ALA A 202 4.22 -10.50 8.79
CA ALA A 202 5.15 -9.90 7.84
C ALA A 202 6.49 -9.61 8.51
N GLU A 203 7.58 -9.98 7.84
CA GLU A 203 8.94 -9.83 8.38
C GLU A 203 9.34 -8.37 8.51
N LEU A 204 8.87 -7.51 7.59
CA LEU A 204 9.08 -6.07 7.67
C LEU A 204 7.73 -5.35 7.63
N LYS A 205 7.49 -4.54 8.68
CA LYS A 205 6.31 -3.69 8.79
C LYS A 205 6.74 -2.24 8.92
N ILE A 206 6.24 -1.41 8.03
CA ILE A 206 6.55 0.02 7.98
C ILE A 206 5.26 0.80 8.16
N PHE A 207 5.23 1.75 9.10
CA PHE A 207 4.12 2.66 9.23
C PHE A 207 4.52 4.07 8.77
N PHE A 208 3.86 4.54 7.71
CA PHE A 208 4.10 5.85 7.11
C PHE A 208 3.17 6.90 7.69
N THR A 209 3.74 7.99 8.18
CA THR A 209 2.97 9.13 8.67
C THR A 209 3.52 10.45 8.14
N ALA A 210 2.66 11.44 8.03
CA ALA A 210 3.01 12.84 7.77
C ALA A 210 1.99 13.73 8.51
N SER A 211 2.37 14.97 8.83
CA SER A 211 1.46 15.88 9.51
C SER A 211 0.18 16.11 8.68
N PRO A 212 -0.96 16.41 9.32
CA PRO A 212 -2.20 16.73 8.63
C PRO A 212 -2.01 17.78 7.54
N GLN A 213 -1.27 18.85 7.84
CA GLN A 213 -1.00 19.96 6.91
C GLN A 213 -0.28 19.48 5.63
N ILE A 214 0.74 18.62 5.79
CA ILE A 214 1.47 18.07 4.64
C ILE A 214 0.58 17.13 3.81
N ARG A 215 -0.22 16.31 4.47
CA ARG A 215 -1.16 15.41 3.77
C ARG A 215 -2.23 16.22 3.03
N ALA A 216 -2.78 17.25 3.66
CA ALA A 216 -3.74 18.16 3.05
C ALA A 216 -3.13 18.88 1.84
N LYS A 217 -1.90 19.42 1.98
CA LYS A 217 -1.20 20.08 0.86
C LYS A 217 -1.00 19.13 -0.31
N ARG A 218 -0.49 17.93 -0.10
CA ARG A 218 -0.29 16.94 -1.15
C ARG A 218 -1.61 16.57 -1.86
N ARG A 219 -2.70 16.45 -1.08
CA ARG A 219 -4.02 16.16 -1.64
C ARG A 219 -4.57 17.33 -2.45
N TYR A 220 -4.40 18.54 -1.96
CA TYR A 220 -4.77 19.77 -2.67
C TYR A 220 -4.01 19.87 -4.00
N ASP A 221 -2.68 19.72 -3.97
CA ASP A 221 -1.84 19.78 -5.17
C ASP A 221 -2.24 18.69 -6.20
N GLU A 222 -2.57 17.47 -5.74
CA GLU A 222 -3.07 16.38 -6.59
C GLU A 222 -4.41 16.73 -7.27
N LEU A 223 -5.35 17.31 -6.53
CA LEU A 223 -6.66 17.69 -7.06
C LEU A 223 -6.53 18.84 -8.06
N CYS A 224 -5.71 19.85 -7.76
CA CYS A 224 -5.42 20.96 -8.68
C CYS A 224 -4.76 20.46 -9.98
N ALA A 225 -3.78 19.53 -9.89
CA ALA A 225 -3.14 18.94 -11.07
C ALA A 225 -4.11 18.17 -11.96
N LYS A 226 -5.21 17.64 -11.39
CA LYS A 226 -6.31 16.99 -12.13
C LYS A 226 -7.38 17.98 -12.62
N GLY A 227 -7.17 19.30 -12.48
CA GLY A 227 -8.11 20.33 -12.87
C GLY A 227 -9.36 20.42 -11.99
N GLN A 228 -9.31 19.87 -10.78
CA GLN A 228 -10.44 19.88 -9.86
C GLN A 228 -10.38 21.10 -8.94
N LYS A 229 -11.53 21.73 -8.73
CA LYS A 229 -11.64 22.78 -7.70
C LYS A 229 -11.62 22.14 -6.32
N ALA A 230 -10.71 22.55 -5.49
CA ALA A 230 -10.58 22.10 -4.11
C ALA A 230 -10.23 23.28 -3.21
N SER A 231 -10.70 23.27 -1.96
CA SER A 231 -10.26 24.19 -0.91
C SER A 231 -9.27 23.45 -0.01
N PHE A 232 -8.18 24.11 0.34
CA PHE A 232 -7.20 23.53 1.24
C PHE A 232 -7.78 23.35 2.66
N GLU A 233 -8.63 24.29 3.07
CA GLU A 233 -9.32 24.29 4.36
C GLU A 233 -10.26 23.10 4.50
N ASP A 234 -10.99 22.74 3.41
CA ASP A 234 -11.91 21.60 3.43
C ASP A 234 -11.19 20.24 3.42
N ILE A 235 -9.93 20.22 3.00
CA ILE A 235 -9.11 19.01 2.94
C ILE A 235 -8.37 18.77 4.27
N LEU A 236 -8.05 19.83 5.03
CA LEU A 236 -7.29 19.76 6.27
C LEU A 236 -8.11 19.14 7.41
#